data_9249ad12fbeb63d7949c6eea2209b3a7
#
_entry.id   9249ad12fbeb63d7949c6eea2209b3a7
#
_cell.length_a   1.000
_cell.length_b   1.000
_cell.length_c   1.000
_cell.angle_alpha   90.00
_cell.angle_beta   90.00
_cell.angle_gamma   90.00
#
_symmetry.space_group_name_H-M   'P 1'
#
loop_
_entity.id
_entity.type
_entity.pdbx_description
1 polymer ?
#
loop_
_entity_poly.entity_id
_entity_poly.type
_entity_poly.pdbx_seq_one_letter_code
_entity_poly.pdbx_strand_id
1 'polypeptide(L)'
;MNLFGGEKTALKGMIFMLLAAFFSGTMNSMVRYVSDDIHTFEIVFFRLFFGFLFFLPVFMRHGFKPLQTERFGLHLFRSSVTVFSMSLYFAALALAPLAKVIALTFTGPLISTLLAVVILGEIIRIRRIVAVIIGFIGAVVIVQPGVVELDAGSMFALASATTWAVLLVTVKILSRTESSVTLTIYGAMLSTPIAFVAACFVWTWPTWEQLAWLAAMGSLGSIGLLCMSQSFRN
;
A
#
# COMPACT_ATOMS: atom_id res chain seq x y z
N MET A 1 -1.15 39.12 6.75
CA MET A 1 -1.28 38.16 5.64
C MET A 1 0.04 37.40 5.52
N ASN A 2 0.13 36.20 6.17
CA ASN A 2 1.38 35.46 6.35
C ASN A 2 1.72 34.66 5.09
N LEU A 3 2.37 35.29 4.10
CA LEU A 3 2.87 34.63 2.88
C LEU A 3 3.98 33.59 3.19
N PHE A 4 4.73 33.76 4.29
CA PHE A 4 5.83 32.85 4.68
C PHE A 4 5.40 31.62 5.47
N GLY A 5 4.16 31.52 5.94
CA GLY A 5 3.65 30.35 6.65
C GLY A 5 3.37 29.17 5.71
N GLY A 6 2.85 29.46 4.51
CA GLY A 6 2.49 28.43 3.53
C GLY A 6 3.69 27.72 2.89
N GLU A 7 4.79 28.45 2.63
CA GLU A 7 6.00 27.86 2.04
C GLU A 7 6.71 26.88 2.99
N LYS A 8 6.80 27.20 4.28
CA LYS A 8 7.40 26.29 5.29
C LYS A 8 6.57 25.02 5.47
N THR A 9 5.25 25.11 5.35
CA THR A 9 4.33 23.98 5.44
C THR A 9 4.44 23.10 4.20
N ALA A 10 4.46 23.68 3.00
CA ALA A 10 4.67 22.97 1.75
C ALA A 10 6.02 22.24 1.70
N LEU A 11 7.10 22.89 2.15
CA LEU A 11 8.44 22.28 2.22
C LEU A 11 8.46 21.07 3.16
N LYS A 12 7.82 21.18 4.34
CA LYS A 12 7.68 20.04 5.27
C LYS A 12 6.91 18.88 4.62
N GLY A 13 5.81 19.18 3.94
CA GLY A 13 5.04 18.17 3.19
C GLY A 13 5.89 17.43 2.14
N MET A 14 6.69 18.17 1.38
CA MET A 14 7.62 17.60 0.40
C MET A 14 8.69 16.71 1.05
N ILE A 15 9.30 17.15 2.15
CA ILE A 15 10.30 16.34 2.87
C ILE A 15 9.68 15.04 3.38
N PHE A 16 8.49 15.10 3.99
CA PHE A 16 7.80 13.88 4.43
C PHE A 16 7.45 12.94 3.28
N MET A 17 7.10 13.46 2.10
CA MET A 17 6.84 12.62 0.92
C MET A 17 8.11 11.96 0.40
N LEU A 18 9.24 12.67 0.37
CA LEU A 18 10.54 12.11 0.00
C LEU A 18 10.97 11.01 0.97
N LEU A 19 10.80 11.22 2.27
CA LEU A 19 11.08 10.20 3.29
C LEU A 19 10.15 8.98 3.12
N ALA A 20 8.87 9.19 2.84
CA ALA A 20 7.93 8.11 2.56
C ALA A 20 8.36 7.29 1.34
N ALA A 21 8.78 7.94 0.25
CA ALA A 21 9.28 7.29 -0.94
C ALA A 21 10.58 6.50 -0.66
N PHE A 22 11.51 7.08 0.10
CA PHE A 22 12.75 6.41 0.50
C PHE A 22 12.48 5.15 1.33
N PHE A 23 11.68 5.24 2.40
CA PHE A 23 11.37 4.09 3.24
C PHE A 23 10.58 3.01 2.48
N SER A 24 9.65 3.39 1.62
CA SER A 24 8.90 2.45 0.79
C SER A 24 9.79 1.77 -0.25
N GLY A 25 10.69 2.51 -0.90
CA GLY A 25 11.65 1.97 -1.85
C GLY A 25 12.61 0.96 -1.19
N THR A 26 13.16 1.33 -0.02
CA THR A 26 14.01 0.42 0.77
C THR A 26 13.25 -0.85 1.17
N MET A 27 12.02 -0.71 1.67
CA MET A 27 11.17 -1.86 1.99
C MET A 27 10.95 -2.77 0.77
N ASN A 28 10.64 -2.21 -0.40
CA ASN A 28 10.41 -2.99 -1.62
C ASN A 28 11.67 -3.75 -2.07
N SER A 29 12.85 -3.15 -1.92
CA SER A 29 14.13 -3.82 -2.20
C SER A 29 14.38 -4.98 -1.24
N MET A 30 14.03 -4.80 0.04
CA MET A 30 14.12 -5.87 1.05
C MET A 30 13.15 -7.01 0.76
N VAL A 31 11.91 -6.71 0.33
CA VAL A 31 10.94 -7.74 -0.10
C VAL A 31 11.55 -8.62 -1.19
N ARG A 32 12.16 -8.00 -2.22
CA ARG A 32 12.80 -8.75 -3.30
C ARG A 32 13.93 -9.64 -2.80
N TYR A 33 14.77 -9.13 -1.90
CA TYR A 33 15.89 -9.90 -1.33
C TYR A 33 15.41 -11.12 -0.53
N VAL A 34 14.39 -10.94 0.31
CA VAL A 34 13.87 -12.00 1.18
C VAL A 34 12.99 -13.00 0.40
N SER A 35 12.42 -12.59 -0.75
CA SER A 35 11.54 -13.43 -1.57
C SER A 35 12.23 -14.62 -2.25
N ASP A 36 13.56 -14.67 -2.25
CA ASP A 36 14.30 -15.82 -2.75
C ASP A 36 14.21 -17.03 -1.80
N ASP A 37 14.05 -16.78 -0.49
CA ASP A 37 14.07 -17.81 0.56
C ASP A 37 12.71 -18.01 1.25
N ILE A 38 11.86 -16.99 1.26
CA ILE A 38 10.60 -16.98 2.02
C ILE A 38 9.40 -16.80 1.07
N HIS A 39 8.37 -17.61 1.27
CA HIS A 39 7.17 -17.53 0.46
C HIS A 39 6.44 -16.18 0.64
N THR A 40 5.91 -15.63 -0.45
CA THR A 40 5.24 -14.34 -0.49
C THR A 40 4.16 -14.13 0.58
N PHE A 41 3.37 -15.16 0.88
CA PHE A 41 2.32 -15.08 1.92
C PHE A 41 2.89 -14.89 3.32
N GLU A 42 4.02 -15.50 3.63
CA GLU A 42 4.72 -15.28 4.90
C GLU A 42 5.28 -13.86 4.99
N ILE A 43 5.88 -13.38 3.90
CA ILE A 43 6.38 -11.99 3.82
C ILE A 43 5.25 -11.00 4.08
N VAL A 44 4.07 -11.20 3.46
CA VAL A 44 2.88 -10.36 3.67
C VAL A 44 2.42 -10.42 5.12
N PHE A 45 2.34 -11.62 5.70
CA PHE A 45 1.95 -11.79 7.10
C PHE A 45 2.90 -11.06 8.05
N PHE A 46 4.21 -11.33 7.98
CA PHE A 46 5.17 -10.71 8.89
C PHE A 46 5.23 -9.19 8.71
N ARG A 47 5.14 -8.69 7.50
CA ARG A 47 5.07 -7.25 7.24
C ARG A 47 3.85 -6.61 7.89
N LEU A 48 2.68 -7.23 7.82
CA LEU A 48 1.47 -6.75 8.47
C LEU A 48 1.54 -6.90 9.99
N PHE A 49 2.07 -8.02 10.47
CA PHE A 49 2.23 -8.30 11.90
C PHE A 49 3.18 -7.31 12.58
N PHE A 50 4.39 -7.11 12.05
CA PHE A 50 5.31 -6.11 12.60
C PHE A 50 4.80 -4.69 12.41
N GLY A 51 4.09 -4.41 11.32
CA GLY A 51 3.39 -3.13 11.14
C GLY A 51 2.31 -2.91 12.19
N PHE A 52 1.53 -3.92 12.53
CA PHE A 52 0.55 -3.87 13.60
C PHE A 52 1.21 -3.62 14.96
N LEU A 53 2.28 -4.36 15.28
CA LEU A 53 3.04 -4.16 16.52
C LEU A 53 3.61 -2.74 16.63
N PHE A 54 4.10 -2.19 15.53
CA PHE A 54 4.60 -0.82 15.48
C PHE A 54 3.52 0.21 15.86
N PHE A 55 2.28 0.00 15.44
CA PHE A 55 1.15 0.88 15.77
C PHE A 55 0.45 0.55 17.09
N LEU A 56 0.76 -0.58 17.72
CA LEU A 56 0.10 -1.03 18.94
C LEU A 56 0.10 0.01 20.08
N PRO A 57 1.20 0.75 20.37
CA PRO A 57 1.20 1.78 21.40
C PRO A 57 0.22 2.94 21.10
N VAL A 58 0.03 3.25 19.82
CA VAL A 58 -0.93 4.28 19.37
C VAL A 58 -2.36 3.78 19.59
N PHE A 59 -2.63 2.51 19.28
CA PHE A 59 -3.94 1.91 19.46
C PHE A 59 -4.32 1.83 20.95
N MET A 60 -3.40 1.45 21.81
CA MET A 60 -3.63 1.40 23.27
C MET A 60 -3.99 2.76 23.86
N ARG A 61 -3.49 3.85 23.32
CA ARG A 61 -3.82 5.23 23.77
C ARG A 61 -5.21 5.69 23.39
N HIS A 62 -5.79 5.17 22.31
CA HIS A 62 -7.13 5.58 21.83
C HIS A 62 -8.27 4.77 22.45
N GLY A 63 -7.97 3.69 23.19
CA GLY A 63 -8.96 2.81 23.82
C GLY A 63 -9.85 2.09 22.81
N PHE A 64 -11.01 1.61 23.27
CA PHE A 64 -11.95 0.80 22.47
C PHE A 64 -12.95 1.61 21.64
N LYS A 65 -13.02 2.95 21.79
CA LYS A 65 -13.95 3.79 21.03
C LYS A 65 -13.84 3.64 19.50
N PRO A 66 -12.63 3.56 18.91
CA PRO A 66 -12.49 3.38 17.46
C PRO A 66 -12.94 2.02 16.93
N LEU A 67 -13.24 1.05 17.81
CA LEU A 67 -13.73 -0.29 17.43
C LEU A 67 -15.25 -0.36 17.28
N GLN A 68 -15.97 0.75 17.48
CA GLN A 68 -17.39 0.82 17.23
C GLN A 68 -17.63 1.19 15.77
N THR A 69 -18.08 0.23 14.95
CA THR A 69 -18.44 0.44 13.54
C THR A 69 -19.71 -0.30 13.19
N GLU A 70 -20.56 0.32 12.40
CA GLU A 70 -21.72 -0.31 11.79
C GLU A 70 -21.40 -0.99 10.45
N ARG A 71 -20.16 -0.84 9.95
CA ARG A 71 -19.73 -1.30 8.62
C ARG A 71 -18.66 -2.39 8.65
N PHE A 72 -18.75 -3.29 9.64
CA PHE A 72 -17.77 -4.36 9.83
C PHE A 72 -17.53 -5.19 8.54
N GLY A 73 -18.59 -5.54 7.79
CA GLY A 73 -18.45 -6.29 6.54
C GLY A 73 -17.61 -5.57 5.49
N LEU A 74 -17.70 -4.23 5.41
CA LEU A 74 -16.91 -3.44 4.47
C LEU A 74 -15.45 -3.32 4.93
N HIS A 75 -15.19 -3.29 6.24
CA HIS A 75 -13.82 -3.38 6.79
C HIS A 75 -13.19 -4.75 6.50
N LEU A 76 -13.97 -5.83 6.64
CA LEU A 76 -13.51 -7.18 6.33
C LEU A 76 -13.16 -7.32 4.83
N PHE A 77 -14.06 -6.87 3.95
CA PHE A 77 -13.82 -6.83 2.51
C PHE A 77 -12.54 -6.04 2.16
N ARG A 78 -12.42 -4.82 2.70
CA ARG A 78 -11.24 -3.98 2.51
C ARG A 78 -9.96 -4.68 2.95
N SER A 79 -9.97 -5.34 4.12
CA SER A 79 -8.80 -6.04 4.66
C SER A 79 -8.43 -7.25 3.81
N SER A 80 -9.40 -8.00 3.32
CA SER A 80 -9.19 -9.10 2.38
C SER A 80 -8.59 -8.63 1.06
N VAL A 81 -9.13 -7.55 0.49
CA VAL A 81 -8.57 -6.91 -0.72
C VAL A 81 -7.16 -6.40 -0.47
N THR A 82 -6.87 -5.86 0.72
CA THR A 82 -5.51 -5.40 1.10
C THR A 82 -4.52 -6.57 1.06
N VAL A 83 -4.83 -7.68 1.73
CA VAL A 83 -3.96 -8.87 1.77
C VAL A 83 -3.77 -9.42 0.36
N PHE A 84 -4.83 -9.56 -0.40
CA PHE A 84 -4.79 -10.08 -1.77
C PHE A 84 -3.95 -9.20 -2.70
N SER A 85 -4.20 -7.89 -2.70
CA SER A 85 -3.43 -6.92 -3.49
C SER A 85 -1.96 -6.92 -3.13
N MET A 86 -1.64 -7.00 -1.83
CA MET A 86 -0.28 -7.02 -1.34
C MET A 86 0.44 -8.32 -1.70
N SER A 87 -0.25 -9.45 -1.65
CA SER A 87 0.30 -10.74 -2.08
C SER A 87 0.64 -10.73 -3.57
N LEU A 88 -0.23 -10.19 -4.42
CA LEU A 88 0.05 -10.00 -5.85
C LEU A 88 1.23 -9.07 -6.09
N TYR A 89 1.32 -7.96 -5.34
CA TYR A 89 2.42 -7.00 -5.47
C TYR A 89 3.76 -7.62 -5.07
N PHE A 90 3.82 -8.34 -3.95
CA PHE A 90 5.06 -8.99 -3.49
C PHE A 90 5.46 -10.17 -4.39
N ALA A 91 4.49 -10.92 -4.91
CA ALA A 91 4.75 -11.92 -5.94
C ALA A 91 5.32 -11.29 -7.23
N ALA A 92 4.81 -10.13 -7.64
CA ALA A 92 5.37 -9.39 -8.76
C ALA A 92 6.83 -8.95 -8.49
N LEU A 93 7.13 -8.47 -7.28
CA LEU A 93 8.49 -8.09 -6.88
C LEU A 93 9.46 -9.29 -6.84
N ALA A 94 8.96 -10.47 -6.50
CA ALA A 94 9.76 -11.70 -6.54
C ALA A 94 10.09 -12.13 -7.97
N LEU A 95 9.16 -11.96 -8.92
CA LEU A 95 9.24 -12.53 -10.27
C LEU A 95 9.77 -11.56 -11.34
N ALA A 96 9.72 -10.24 -11.10
CA ALA A 96 10.09 -9.23 -12.09
C ALA A 96 11.01 -8.14 -11.52
N PRO A 97 11.78 -7.44 -12.37
CA PRO A 97 12.61 -6.33 -11.94
C PRO A 97 11.80 -5.24 -11.23
N LEU A 98 12.33 -4.72 -10.11
CA LEU A 98 11.68 -3.72 -9.26
C LEU A 98 11.16 -2.51 -10.06
N ALA A 99 11.98 -1.97 -10.98
CA ALA A 99 11.61 -0.82 -11.81
C ALA A 99 10.39 -1.12 -12.70
N LYS A 100 10.33 -2.32 -13.29
CA LYS A 100 9.19 -2.79 -14.12
C LYS A 100 7.91 -2.90 -13.29
N VAL A 101 7.99 -3.51 -12.10
CA VAL A 101 6.84 -3.67 -11.20
C VAL A 101 6.32 -2.30 -10.76
N ILE A 102 7.20 -1.39 -10.32
CA ILE A 102 6.81 -0.05 -9.89
C ILE A 102 6.16 0.70 -11.06
N ALA A 103 6.74 0.65 -12.26
CA ALA A 103 6.17 1.30 -13.44
C ALA A 103 4.74 0.80 -13.75
N LEU A 104 4.52 -0.51 -13.72
CA LEU A 104 3.20 -1.10 -13.94
C LEU A 104 2.18 -0.72 -12.85
N THR A 105 2.62 -0.53 -11.61
CA THR A 105 1.71 -0.08 -10.53
C THR A 105 1.22 1.35 -10.70
N PHE A 106 1.85 2.20 -11.52
CA PHE A 106 1.31 3.52 -11.90
C PHE A 106 0.01 3.44 -12.70
N THR A 107 -0.40 2.27 -13.19
CA THR A 107 -1.74 2.06 -13.74
C THR A 107 -2.83 2.13 -12.66
N GLY A 108 -2.49 1.89 -11.39
CA GLY A 108 -3.42 1.92 -10.25
C GLY A 108 -4.18 3.25 -10.09
N PRO A 109 -3.52 4.42 -10.09
CA PRO A 109 -4.18 5.73 -10.08
C PRO A 109 -5.14 5.96 -11.25
N LEU A 110 -4.84 5.43 -12.46
CA LEU A 110 -5.75 5.45 -13.60
C LEU A 110 -7.03 4.68 -13.29
N ILE A 111 -6.86 3.41 -12.92
CA ILE A 111 -7.98 2.51 -12.62
C ILE A 111 -8.80 3.06 -11.45
N SER A 112 -8.15 3.55 -10.38
CA SER A 112 -8.86 4.13 -9.23
C SER A 112 -9.66 5.38 -9.58
N THR A 113 -9.16 6.17 -10.53
CA THR A 113 -9.85 7.34 -11.05
C THR A 113 -11.09 6.95 -11.85
N LEU A 114 -10.98 5.95 -12.74
CA LEU A 114 -12.11 5.42 -13.49
C LEU A 114 -13.17 4.80 -12.56
N LEU A 115 -12.74 4.00 -11.59
CA LEU A 115 -13.64 3.40 -10.61
C LEU A 115 -14.34 4.47 -9.74
N ALA A 116 -13.66 5.56 -9.38
CA ALA A 116 -14.28 6.66 -8.64
C ALA A 116 -15.38 7.36 -9.43
N VAL A 117 -15.24 7.49 -10.75
CA VAL A 117 -16.33 8.01 -11.62
C VAL A 117 -17.50 7.04 -11.65
N VAL A 118 -17.22 5.77 -11.95
CA VAL A 118 -18.28 4.76 -12.16
C VAL A 118 -19.03 4.45 -10.86
N ILE A 119 -18.28 4.27 -9.75
CA ILE A 119 -18.86 3.82 -8.47
C ILE A 119 -19.33 4.98 -7.60
N LEU A 120 -18.59 6.09 -7.58
CA LEU A 120 -18.87 7.22 -6.68
C LEU A 120 -19.56 8.40 -7.39
N GLY A 121 -19.70 8.34 -8.72
CA GLY A 121 -20.30 9.43 -9.51
C GLY A 121 -19.46 10.71 -9.51
N GLU A 122 -18.15 10.62 -9.31
CA GLU A 122 -17.28 11.79 -9.19
C GLU A 122 -17.01 12.44 -10.53
N ILE A 123 -17.07 13.77 -10.56
CA ILE A 123 -16.65 14.57 -11.71
C ILE A 123 -15.13 14.76 -11.62
N ILE A 124 -14.39 14.21 -12.59
CA ILE A 124 -12.95 14.35 -12.65
C ILE A 124 -12.59 15.67 -13.33
N ARG A 125 -11.76 16.47 -12.67
CA ARG A 125 -11.20 17.68 -13.27
C ARG A 125 -10.14 17.31 -14.32
N ILE A 126 -10.14 18.02 -15.45
CA ILE A 126 -9.23 17.79 -16.59
C ILE A 126 -7.76 17.70 -16.15
N ARG A 127 -7.34 18.51 -15.19
CA ARG A 127 -5.96 18.48 -14.63
C ARG A 127 -5.57 17.10 -14.09
N ARG A 128 -6.52 16.40 -13.44
CA ARG A 128 -6.27 15.05 -12.90
C ARG A 128 -6.15 14.03 -14.03
N ILE A 129 -7.00 14.15 -15.07
CA ILE A 129 -6.94 13.27 -16.25
C ILE A 129 -5.58 13.42 -16.94
N VAL A 130 -5.15 14.66 -17.19
CA VAL A 130 -3.86 14.94 -17.84
C VAL A 130 -2.69 14.40 -17.02
N ALA A 131 -2.68 14.63 -15.70
CA ALA A 131 -1.61 14.11 -14.82
C ALA A 131 -1.53 12.58 -14.86
N VAL A 132 -2.68 11.91 -14.87
CA VAL A 132 -2.78 10.46 -14.92
C VAL A 132 -2.30 9.92 -16.27
N ILE A 133 -2.67 10.57 -17.40
CA ILE A 133 -2.20 10.18 -18.73
C ILE A 133 -0.67 10.35 -18.84
N ILE A 134 -0.13 11.47 -18.37
CA ILE A 134 1.32 11.70 -18.37
C ILE A 134 2.05 10.63 -17.56
N GLY A 135 1.55 10.29 -16.36
CA GLY A 135 2.12 9.23 -15.53
C GLY A 135 2.06 7.85 -16.22
N PHE A 136 0.96 7.57 -16.93
CA PHE A 136 0.82 6.32 -17.70
C PHE A 136 1.78 6.27 -18.88
N ILE A 137 1.94 7.36 -19.63
CA ILE A 137 2.93 7.44 -20.72
C ILE A 137 4.34 7.17 -20.16
N GLY A 138 4.68 7.77 -19.01
CA GLY A 138 5.95 7.50 -18.32
C GLY A 138 6.13 6.01 -17.98
N ALA A 139 5.08 5.35 -17.47
CA ALA A 139 5.12 3.92 -17.19
C ALA A 139 5.30 3.08 -18.48
N VAL A 140 4.61 3.43 -19.57
CA VAL A 140 4.74 2.77 -20.86
C VAL A 140 6.17 2.91 -21.42
N VAL A 141 6.77 4.07 -21.30
CA VAL A 141 8.17 4.31 -21.73
C VAL A 141 9.16 3.43 -20.96
N ILE A 142 8.92 3.22 -19.65
CA ILE A 142 9.78 2.35 -18.83
C ILE A 142 9.58 0.88 -19.18
N VAL A 143 8.34 0.46 -19.39
CA VAL A 143 7.98 -0.95 -19.63
C VAL A 143 8.33 -1.37 -21.06
N GLN A 144 8.36 -0.44 -22.04
CA GLN A 144 8.62 -0.69 -23.45
C GLN A 144 7.81 -1.91 -23.98
N PRO A 145 6.47 -1.85 -23.98
CA PRO A 145 5.64 -2.96 -24.43
C PRO A 145 5.96 -3.30 -25.90
N GLY A 146 6.13 -4.59 -26.18
CA GLY A 146 6.57 -5.10 -27.49
C GLY A 146 8.08 -5.36 -27.59
N VAL A 147 8.90 -4.82 -26.70
CA VAL A 147 10.34 -5.13 -26.56
C VAL A 147 10.57 -6.05 -25.35
N VAL A 148 9.80 -5.86 -24.27
CA VAL A 148 9.88 -6.67 -23.05
C VAL A 148 8.65 -7.57 -22.98
N GLU A 149 8.86 -8.88 -22.85
CA GLU A 149 7.79 -9.86 -22.71
C GLU A 149 6.94 -9.59 -21.46
N LEU A 150 5.63 -9.80 -21.60
CA LEU A 150 4.70 -9.78 -20.47
C LEU A 150 4.84 -11.12 -19.72
N ASP A 151 5.73 -11.13 -18.74
CA ASP A 151 5.94 -12.26 -17.83
C ASP A 151 4.89 -12.34 -16.72
N ALA A 152 4.91 -13.42 -15.96
CA ALA A 152 4.02 -13.63 -14.82
C ALA A 152 4.11 -12.48 -13.79
N GLY A 153 5.31 -11.94 -13.55
CA GLY A 153 5.52 -10.80 -12.67
C GLY A 153 4.79 -9.54 -13.13
N SER A 154 4.75 -9.28 -14.44
CA SER A 154 3.98 -8.17 -15.03
C SER A 154 2.48 -8.36 -14.85
N MET A 155 1.98 -9.58 -15.03
CA MET A 155 0.57 -9.91 -14.80
C MET A 155 0.17 -9.69 -13.33
N PHE A 156 1.00 -10.15 -12.39
CA PHE A 156 0.78 -9.91 -10.97
C PHE A 156 0.85 -8.42 -10.59
N ALA A 157 1.76 -7.65 -11.19
CA ALA A 157 1.84 -6.21 -10.99
C ALA A 157 0.56 -5.48 -11.43
N LEU A 158 0.04 -5.78 -12.63
CA LEU A 158 -1.21 -5.20 -13.14
C LEU A 158 -2.43 -5.62 -12.31
N ALA A 159 -2.51 -6.90 -11.92
CA ALA A 159 -3.56 -7.41 -11.04
C ALA A 159 -3.50 -6.73 -9.66
N SER A 160 -2.30 -6.53 -9.10
CA SER A 160 -2.12 -5.80 -7.84
C SER A 160 -2.56 -4.34 -7.97
N ALA A 161 -2.22 -3.66 -9.06
CA ALA A 161 -2.63 -2.27 -9.32
C ALA A 161 -4.16 -2.15 -9.40
N THR A 162 -4.82 -3.11 -10.04
CA THR A 162 -6.28 -3.16 -10.16
C THR A 162 -6.95 -3.37 -8.81
N THR A 163 -6.48 -4.35 -8.04
CA THR A 163 -7.02 -4.62 -6.69
C THR A 163 -6.74 -3.48 -5.71
N TRP A 164 -5.58 -2.84 -5.82
CA TRP A 164 -5.25 -1.62 -5.09
C TRP A 164 -6.21 -0.46 -5.42
N ALA A 165 -6.60 -0.32 -6.69
CA ALA A 165 -7.59 0.68 -7.09
C ALA A 165 -8.96 0.43 -6.44
N VAL A 166 -9.41 -0.83 -6.36
CA VAL A 166 -10.62 -1.22 -5.62
C VAL A 166 -10.50 -0.88 -4.13
N LEU A 167 -9.33 -1.16 -3.55
CA LEU A 167 -9.03 -0.81 -2.16
C LEU A 167 -9.18 0.70 -1.90
N LEU A 168 -8.61 1.54 -2.77
CA LEU A 168 -8.69 3.00 -2.64
C LEU A 168 -10.13 3.51 -2.67
N VAL A 169 -10.96 2.97 -3.57
CA VAL A 169 -12.39 3.32 -3.64
C VAL A 169 -13.13 2.87 -2.38
N THR A 170 -12.84 1.66 -1.88
CA THR A 170 -13.43 1.13 -0.64
C THR A 170 -13.06 2.00 0.57
N VAL A 171 -11.77 2.39 0.68
CA VAL A 171 -11.30 3.31 1.72
C VAL A 171 -12.03 4.66 1.62
N LYS A 172 -12.27 5.16 0.42
CA LYS A 172 -12.98 6.41 0.21
C LYS A 172 -14.45 6.33 0.61
N ILE A 173 -15.11 5.19 0.36
CA ILE A 173 -16.49 4.95 0.83
C ILE A 173 -16.53 4.94 2.36
N LEU A 174 -15.60 4.21 3.01
CA LEU A 174 -15.52 4.11 4.46
C LEU A 174 -15.17 5.44 5.12
N SER A 175 -14.28 6.25 4.52
CA SER A 175 -13.86 7.55 5.08
C SER A 175 -14.98 8.59 5.17
N ARG A 176 -16.13 8.34 4.54
CA ARG A 176 -17.31 9.22 4.66
C ARG A 176 -18.03 9.07 6.00
N THR A 177 -17.87 7.93 6.68
CA THR A 177 -18.57 7.60 7.92
C THR A 177 -17.65 7.22 9.06
N GLU A 178 -16.42 6.80 8.75
CA GLU A 178 -15.46 6.30 9.72
C GLU A 178 -14.27 7.25 9.91
N SER A 179 -13.76 7.30 11.13
CA SER A 179 -12.56 8.09 11.41
C SER A 179 -11.31 7.44 10.80
N SER A 180 -10.28 8.25 10.49
CA SER A 180 -8.99 7.74 10.01
C SER A 180 -8.35 6.76 11.00
N VAL A 181 -8.58 6.95 12.30
CA VAL A 181 -8.09 6.05 13.36
C VAL A 181 -8.80 4.70 13.28
N THR A 182 -10.13 4.69 13.15
CA THR A 182 -10.93 3.48 12.95
C THR A 182 -10.46 2.70 11.71
N LEU A 183 -10.30 3.40 10.59
CA LEU A 183 -9.79 2.81 9.35
C LEU A 183 -8.42 2.14 9.54
N THR A 184 -7.50 2.79 10.24
CA THR A 184 -6.15 2.25 10.47
C THR A 184 -6.16 1.05 11.40
N ILE A 185 -6.92 1.12 12.50
CA ILE A 185 -7.03 0.02 13.48
C ILE A 185 -7.66 -1.22 12.83
N TYR A 186 -8.83 -1.08 12.21
CA TYR A 186 -9.49 -2.21 11.54
C TYR A 186 -8.64 -2.77 10.40
N GLY A 187 -7.97 -1.90 9.64
CA GLY A 187 -7.06 -2.33 8.59
C GLY A 187 -5.95 -3.24 9.10
N ALA A 188 -5.26 -2.85 10.16
CA ALA A 188 -4.18 -3.64 10.73
C ALA A 188 -4.71 -4.90 11.46
N MET A 189 -5.79 -4.74 12.26
CA MET A 189 -6.35 -5.80 13.09
C MET A 189 -6.96 -6.94 12.26
N LEU A 190 -7.63 -6.63 11.14
CA LEU A 190 -8.26 -7.65 10.30
C LEU A 190 -7.30 -8.20 9.24
N SER A 191 -6.42 -7.37 8.67
CA SER A 191 -5.50 -7.85 7.62
C SER A 191 -4.46 -8.83 8.17
N THR A 192 -3.99 -8.65 9.41
CA THR A 192 -2.98 -9.55 10.00
C THR A 192 -3.48 -10.99 10.15
N PRO A 193 -4.65 -11.30 10.76
CA PRO A 193 -5.14 -12.67 10.84
C PRO A 193 -5.50 -13.25 9.47
N ILE A 194 -6.02 -12.46 8.53
CA ILE A 194 -6.30 -12.93 7.17
C ILE A 194 -5.00 -13.36 6.48
N ALA A 195 -3.94 -12.55 6.60
CA ALA A 195 -2.63 -12.91 6.06
C ALA A 195 -2.00 -14.11 6.77
N PHE A 196 -2.23 -14.27 8.09
CA PHE A 196 -1.79 -15.43 8.85
C PHE A 196 -2.40 -16.72 8.31
N VAL A 197 -3.72 -16.74 8.06
CA VAL A 197 -4.39 -17.89 7.46
C VAL A 197 -3.77 -18.26 6.11
N ALA A 198 -3.48 -17.27 5.25
CA ALA A 198 -2.81 -17.54 3.98
C ALA A 198 -1.38 -18.06 4.16
N ALA A 199 -0.64 -17.54 5.14
CA ALA A 199 0.72 -17.99 5.44
C ALA A 199 0.76 -19.43 5.98
N CYS A 200 -0.24 -19.87 6.74
CA CYS A 200 -0.28 -21.23 7.30
C CYS A 200 -0.23 -22.33 6.23
N PHE A 201 -0.68 -22.08 5.01
CA PHE A 201 -0.64 -23.07 3.93
C PHE A 201 0.76 -23.33 3.35
N VAL A 202 1.69 -22.42 3.59
CA VAL A 202 3.05 -22.46 3.03
C VAL A 202 4.11 -22.23 4.12
N TRP A 203 3.71 -22.37 5.38
CA TRP A 203 4.51 -21.97 6.54
C TRP A 203 5.85 -22.70 6.61
N THR A 204 6.92 -21.91 6.63
CA THR A 204 8.27 -22.32 6.94
C THR A 204 8.77 -21.48 8.12
N TRP A 205 9.51 -22.08 9.07
CA TRP A 205 10.02 -21.30 10.19
C TRP A 205 11.18 -20.42 9.72
N PRO A 206 11.03 -19.08 9.74
CA PRO A 206 12.11 -18.20 9.34
C PRO A 206 13.30 -18.31 10.31
N THR A 207 14.50 -18.20 9.80
CA THR A 207 15.70 -18.07 10.62
C THR A 207 15.70 -16.74 11.37
N TRP A 208 16.53 -16.60 12.41
CA TRP A 208 16.65 -15.35 13.17
C TRP A 208 17.06 -14.17 12.30
N GLU A 209 17.90 -14.41 11.30
CA GLU A 209 18.30 -13.39 10.32
C GLU A 209 17.12 -12.95 9.45
N GLN A 210 16.39 -13.90 8.89
CA GLN A 210 15.18 -13.63 8.09
C GLN A 210 14.12 -12.90 8.92
N LEU A 211 13.93 -13.29 10.19
CA LEU A 211 13.00 -12.61 11.09
C LEU A 211 13.40 -11.15 11.34
N ALA A 212 14.71 -10.87 11.47
CA ALA A 212 15.20 -9.50 11.60
C ALA A 212 14.92 -8.67 10.34
N TRP A 213 15.12 -9.24 9.15
CA TRP A 213 14.77 -8.59 7.87
C TRP A 213 13.27 -8.31 7.77
N LEU A 214 12.43 -9.28 8.12
CA LEU A 214 10.97 -9.15 8.12
C LEU A 214 10.48 -8.07 9.10
N ALA A 215 11.07 -8.00 10.30
CA ALA A 215 10.77 -6.97 11.29
C ALA A 215 11.20 -5.57 10.84
N ALA A 216 12.40 -5.46 10.27
CA ALA A 216 12.88 -4.21 9.68
C ALA A 216 11.96 -3.73 8.57
N MET A 217 11.55 -4.62 7.67
CA MET A 217 10.63 -4.34 6.56
C MET A 217 9.26 -3.87 7.04
N GLY A 218 8.67 -4.53 8.05
CA GLY A 218 7.40 -4.12 8.65
C GLY A 218 7.48 -2.74 9.31
N SER A 219 8.58 -2.46 10.00
CA SER A 219 8.84 -1.16 10.64
C SER A 219 9.06 -0.06 9.60
N LEU A 220 9.88 -0.28 8.59
CA LEU A 220 10.12 0.69 7.51
C LEU A 220 8.85 1.02 6.74
N GLY A 221 8.02 0.01 6.42
CA GLY A 221 6.73 0.23 5.79
C GLY A 221 5.78 1.08 6.64
N SER A 222 5.80 0.88 7.97
CA SER A 222 5.00 1.66 8.91
C SER A 222 5.49 3.11 9.04
N ILE A 223 6.80 3.32 9.10
CA ILE A 223 7.42 4.66 9.10
C ILE A 223 7.09 5.38 7.78
N GLY A 224 7.22 4.70 6.64
CA GLY A 224 6.86 5.26 5.34
C GLY A 224 5.39 5.71 5.28
N LEU A 225 4.47 4.89 5.82
CA LEU A 225 3.05 5.23 5.90
C LEU A 225 2.80 6.44 6.81
N LEU A 226 3.51 6.55 7.95
CA LEU A 226 3.41 7.72 8.82
C LEU A 226 3.92 8.98 8.11
N CYS A 227 5.06 8.92 7.44
CA CYS A 227 5.61 10.03 6.67
C CYS A 227 4.63 10.47 5.56
N MET A 228 4.05 9.54 4.82
CA MET A 228 3.04 9.83 3.81
C MET A 228 1.80 10.51 4.42
N SER A 229 1.32 10.01 5.55
CA SER A 229 0.18 10.61 6.26
C SER A 229 0.48 12.03 6.75
N GLN A 230 1.69 12.29 7.24
CA GLN A 230 2.11 13.63 7.66
C GLN A 230 2.27 14.59 6.48
N SER A 231 2.72 14.10 5.32
CA SER A 231 2.81 14.91 4.10
C SER A 231 1.45 15.45 3.65
N PHE A 232 0.37 14.67 3.80
CA PHE A 232 -0.99 15.12 3.44
C PHE A 232 -1.62 16.08 4.45
N ARG A 233 -1.05 16.19 5.65
CA ARG A 233 -1.52 17.11 6.71
C ARG A 233 -0.88 18.49 6.67
N ASN A 234 0.23 18.62 5.96
CA ASN A 234 0.99 19.85 5.78
C ASN A 234 0.84 20.37 4.35
#